data_e5ac2dd687ee9fa7815a52e73f20cc51
#
_entry.id   e5ac2dd687ee9fa7815a52e73f20cc51
#
_cell.length_a   1.000
_cell.length_b   1.000
_cell.length_c   1.000
_cell.angle_alpha   90.00
_cell.angle_beta   90.00
_cell.angle_gamma   90.00
#
_symmetry.space_group_name_H-M   'P 1'
#
loop_
_entity.id
_entity.type
_entity.pdbx_description
1 polymer ?
#
loop_
_entity_poly.entity_id
_entity_poly.type
_entity_poly.pdbx_seq_one_letter_code
_entity_poly.pdbx_strand_id
1 'polypeptide(L)'
;MVTQVRVYTINRGMLDSWITLFNEKIVPTSAKFGVEVVGAWANRPQNEFIWVRTFESEEKLKEYETSAERAAYMGQTGSHIAKTEVRNVENGLLSAVR
;
A
#
# COMPACT_ATOMS: atom_id res chain seq x y z
N MET A 1 6.14 -16.05 0.83
CA MET A 1 5.29 -14.85 1.04
C MET A 1 6.15 -13.66 1.39
N VAL A 2 5.85 -12.53 0.81
CA VAL A 2 6.60 -11.29 1.04
C VAL A 2 5.69 -10.29 1.74
N THR A 3 6.22 -9.61 2.75
CA THR A 3 5.50 -8.59 3.50
C THR A 3 6.22 -7.25 3.32
N GLN A 4 5.45 -6.22 2.98
CA GLN A 4 5.98 -4.87 2.82
C GLN A 4 5.26 -3.89 3.72
N VAL A 5 6.04 -3.07 4.39
CA VAL A 5 5.53 -1.88 5.09
C VAL A 5 5.78 -0.68 4.19
N ARG A 6 4.73 0.09 3.94
CA ARG A 6 4.81 1.28 3.10
C ARG A 6 4.40 2.49 3.92
N VAL A 7 5.25 3.50 3.94
CA VAL A 7 5.00 4.75 4.66
C VAL A 7 4.99 5.90 3.65
N TYR A 8 3.86 6.57 3.56
CA TYR A 8 3.70 7.71 2.65
C TYR A 8 3.61 9.00 3.44
N THR A 9 4.36 10.01 3.00
CA THR A 9 4.10 11.38 3.41
C THR A 9 3.10 11.95 2.41
N ILE A 10 1.95 12.37 2.90
CA ILE A 10 0.86 12.85 2.05
C ILE A 10 0.97 14.37 1.91
N ASN A 11 0.67 14.89 0.73
CA ASN A 11 0.65 16.31 0.50
C ASN A 11 -0.40 16.98 1.38
N ARG A 12 -0.09 18.21 1.84
CA ARG A 12 -0.94 18.95 2.77
C ARG A 12 -2.38 19.03 2.26
N GLY A 13 -3.32 18.69 3.13
CA GLY A 13 -4.75 18.75 2.82
C GLY A 13 -5.27 17.58 2.01
N MET A 14 -4.42 16.61 1.64
CA MET A 14 -4.81 15.52 0.75
C MET A 14 -5.06 14.19 1.47
N LEU A 15 -4.95 14.14 2.79
CA LEU A 15 -5.02 12.87 3.51
C LEU A 15 -6.39 12.19 3.36
N ASP A 16 -7.49 12.93 3.51
CA ASP A 16 -8.82 12.33 3.38
C ASP A 16 -9.10 11.89 1.95
N SER A 17 -8.67 12.68 0.96
CA SER A 17 -8.77 12.30 -0.44
C SER A 17 -7.96 11.04 -0.74
N TRP A 18 -6.76 10.94 -0.15
CA TRP A 18 -5.93 9.75 -0.27
C TRP A 18 -6.60 8.52 0.33
N ILE A 19 -7.17 8.63 1.53
CA ILE A 19 -7.86 7.53 2.19
C ILE A 19 -9.00 7.01 1.31
N THR A 20 -9.76 7.92 0.70
CA THR A 20 -10.85 7.55 -0.21
C THR A 20 -10.30 6.81 -1.44
N LEU A 21 -9.27 7.35 -2.08
CA LEU A 21 -8.64 6.73 -3.24
C LEU A 21 -8.11 5.33 -2.89
N PHE A 22 -7.44 5.21 -1.75
CA PHE A 22 -6.89 3.96 -1.27
C PHE A 22 -7.97 2.89 -1.12
N ASN A 23 -9.06 3.22 -0.44
CA ASN A 23 -10.13 2.28 -0.17
C ASN A 23 -10.95 1.94 -1.43
N GLU A 24 -11.17 2.90 -2.31
CA GLU A 24 -11.99 2.69 -3.49
C GLU A 24 -11.23 2.04 -4.66
N LYS A 25 -9.94 2.28 -4.78
CA LYS A 25 -9.16 1.83 -5.95
C LYS A 25 -8.03 0.88 -5.58
N ILE A 26 -7.22 1.22 -4.60
CA ILE A 26 -6.01 0.45 -4.30
C ILE A 26 -6.34 -0.88 -3.64
N VAL A 27 -7.21 -0.89 -2.64
CA VAL A 27 -7.59 -2.11 -1.95
C VAL A 27 -8.25 -3.12 -2.88
N PRO A 28 -9.28 -2.75 -3.66
CA PRO A 28 -9.91 -3.71 -4.57
C PRO A 28 -8.97 -4.21 -5.68
N THR A 29 -8.15 -3.34 -6.25
CA THR A 29 -7.20 -3.74 -7.29
C THR A 29 -6.14 -4.68 -6.72
N SER A 30 -5.62 -4.38 -5.54
CA SER A 30 -4.66 -5.26 -4.86
C SER A 30 -5.22 -6.65 -4.64
N ALA A 31 -6.45 -6.74 -4.13
CA ALA A 31 -7.12 -8.02 -3.90
C ALA A 31 -7.26 -8.84 -5.18
N LYS A 32 -7.56 -8.19 -6.29
CA LYS A 32 -7.71 -8.84 -7.59
C LYS A 32 -6.42 -9.55 -8.04
N PHE A 33 -5.27 -9.03 -7.66
CA PHE A 33 -3.96 -9.60 -8.03
C PHE A 33 -3.32 -10.40 -6.90
N GLY A 34 -4.07 -10.74 -5.87
CA GLY A 34 -3.54 -11.54 -4.76
C GLY A 34 -2.61 -10.77 -3.83
N VAL A 35 -2.66 -9.44 -3.86
CA VAL A 35 -1.94 -8.59 -2.90
C VAL A 35 -2.90 -8.29 -1.76
N GLU A 36 -2.61 -8.83 -0.58
CA GLU A 36 -3.47 -8.65 0.59
C GLU A 36 -3.05 -7.41 1.37
N VAL A 37 -4.02 -6.56 1.68
CA VAL A 37 -3.81 -5.43 2.59
C VAL A 37 -4.02 -5.93 4.01
N VAL A 38 -2.93 -6.03 4.77
CA VAL A 38 -2.96 -6.52 6.15
C VAL A 38 -3.57 -5.48 7.08
N GLY A 39 -3.26 -4.21 6.84
CA GLY A 39 -3.80 -3.10 7.60
C GLY A 39 -3.35 -1.78 7.01
N ALA A 40 -4.02 -0.72 7.42
CA ALA A 40 -3.71 0.63 6.99
C ALA A 40 -4.07 1.63 8.08
N TRP A 41 -3.24 2.63 8.29
CA TRP A 41 -3.37 3.61 9.36
C TRP A 41 -3.03 5.01 8.87
N ALA A 42 -3.71 6.01 9.40
CA ALA A 42 -3.42 7.41 9.13
C ALA A 42 -2.83 8.05 10.39
N ASN A 43 -1.74 8.77 10.22
CA ASN A 43 -1.13 9.59 11.25
C ASN A 43 -1.37 11.06 10.88
N ARG A 44 -2.50 11.61 11.31
CA ARG A 44 -2.94 12.95 10.91
C ARG A 44 -2.00 14.08 11.30
N PRO A 45 -1.47 14.11 12.55
CA PRO A 45 -0.57 15.20 12.93
C PRO A 45 0.64 15.35 12.02
N GLN A 46 1.09 14.26 11.38
CA GLN A 46 2.27 14.27 10.53
C GLN A 46 1.96 14.05 9.05
N ASN A 47 0.68 14.01 8.67
CA ASN A 47 0.26 13.77 7.29
C ASN A 47 0.85 12.48 6.72
N GLU A 48 0.86 11.43 7.52
CA GLU A 48 1.37 10.14 7.09
C GLU A 48 0.27 9.12 6.91
N PHE A 49 0.49 8.23 5.95
CA PHE A 49 -0.34 7.06 5.75
C PHE A 49 0.57 5.84 5.71
N ILE A 50 0.26 4.86 6.56
CA ILE A 50 1.09 3.67 6.71
C ILE A 50 0.22 2.46 6.37
N TRP A 51 0.71 1.58 5.52
CA TRP A 51 0.00 0.33 5.28
C TRP A 51 0.95 -0.83 5.08
N VAL A 52 0.43 -2.01 5.33
CA VAL A 52 1.18 -3.25 5.22
C VAL A 52 0.47 -4.13 4.23
N ARG A 53 1.22 -4.69 3.29
CA ARG A 53 0.68 -5.62 2.31
C ARG A 53 1.52 -6.88 2.24
N THR A 54 0.87 -8.00 1.91
CA THR A 54 1.54 -9.26 1.65
C THR A 54 1.19 -9.76 0.26
N PHE A 55 2.12 -10.49 -0.33
CA PHE A 55 1.91 -11.12 -1.63
C PHE A 55 2.72 -12.41 -1.69
N GLU A 56 2.30 -13.32 -2.56
CA GLU A 56 2.86 -14.66 -2.62
C GLU A 56 4.32 -14.67 -3.07
N SER A 57 4.65 -13.85 -4.09
CA SER A 57 5.98 -13.83 -4.68
C SER A 57 6.23 -12.50 -5.38
N GLU A 58 7.49 -12.23 -5.68
CA GLU A 58 7.88 -11.04 -6.46
C GLU A 58 7.21 -11.04 -7.84
N GLU A 59 6.97 -12.21 -8.43
CA GLU A 59 6.29 -12.30 -9.72
C GLU A 59 4.85 -11.82 -9.63
N LYS A 60 4.15 -12.19 -8.56
CA LYS A 60 2.77 -11.73 -8.33
C LYS A 60 2.71 -10.23 -8.12
N LEU A 61 3.65 -9.68 -7.37
CA LEU A 61 3.74 -8.24 -7.19
C LEU A 61 3.97 -7.53 -8.52
N LYS A 62 4.85 -8.09 -9.36
CA LYS A 62 5.14 -7.50 -10.66
C LYS A 62 3.91 -7.50 -11.57
N GLU A 63 3.12 -8.58 -11.54
CA GLU A 63 1.87 -8.65 -12.29
C GLU A 63 0.94 -7.50 -11.89
N TYR A 64 0.81 -7.25 -10.60
CA TYR A 64 0.01 -6.15 -10.09
C TYR A 64 0.59 -4.80 -10.53
N GLU A 65 1.89 -4.59 -10.34
CA GLU A 65 2.55 -3.31 -10.62
C GLU A 65 2.55 -2.94 -12.11
N THR A 66 2.49 -3.92 -12.98
CA THR A 66 2.44 -3.69 -14.43
C THR A 66 1.03 -3.81 -15.01
N SER A 67 0.02 -4.00 -14.18
CA SER A 67 -1.36 -4.19 -14.64
C SER A 67 -1.96 -2.90 -15.19
N ALA A 68 -2.88 -3.06 -16.15
CA ALA A 68 -3.64 -1.94 -16.67
C ALA A 68 -4.56 -1.33 -15.59
N GLU A 69 -5.07 -2.16 -14.70
CA GLU A 69 -5.91 -1.72 -13.59
C GLU A 69 -5.18 -0.78 -12.64
N ARG A 70 -3.93 -1.11 -12.31
CA ARG A 70 -3.11 -0.23 -11.48
C ARG A 70 -2.76 1.06 -12.21
N ALA A 71 -2.41 0.96 -13.49
CA ALA A 71 -2.09 2.12 -14.32
C ALA A 71 -3.25 3.12 -14.37
N ALA A 72 -4.48 2.63 -14.32
CA ALA A 72 -5.67 3.46 -14.42
C ALA A 72 -5.80 4.47 -13.27
N TYR A 73 -5.25 4.19 -12.08
CA TYR A 73 -5.32 5.12 -10.94
C TYR A 73 -3.97 5.74 -10.56
N MET A 74 -2.86 5.25 -11.11
CA MET A 74 -1.52 5.74 -10.72
C MET A 74 -1.29 7.23 -11.01
N GLY A 75 -1.94 7.77 -12.01
CA GLY A 75 -1.87 9.20 -12.28
C GLY A 75 -2.44 10.06 -11.15
N GLN A 76 -3.34 9.49 -10.34
CA GLN A 76 -3.94 10.19 -9.21
C GLN A 76 -3.06 10.14 -7.96
N THR A 77 -2.24 9.11 -7.82
CA THR A 77 -1.40 8.95 -6.63
C THR A 77 -0.32 10.02 -6.54
N GLY A 78 0.21 10.45 -7.66
CA GLY A 78 1.29 11.45 -7.71
C GLY A 78 0.89 12.81 -7.13
N SER A 79 -0.39 13.17 -7.19
CA SER A 79 -0.88 14.42 -6.60
C SER A 79 -1.07 14.31 -5.09
N HIS A 80 -1.15 13.10 -4.55
CA HIS A 80 -1.40 12.85 -3.13
C HIS A 80 -0.12 12.62 -2.33
N ILE A 81 0.86 11.93 -2.92
CA ILE A 81 2.04 11.43 -2.20
C ILE A 81 3.25 12.33 -2.47
N ALA A 82 3.83 12.90 -1.40
CA ALA A 82 5.05 13.68 -1.47
C ALA A 82 6.30 12.81 -1.35
N LYS A 83 6.24 11.75 -0.54
CA LYS A 83 7.38 10.88 -0.27
C LYS A 83 6.89 9.46 0.02
N THR A 84 7.61 8.47 -0.49
CA THR A 84 7.31 7.06 -0.25
C THR A 84 8.52 6.37 0.37
N GLU A 85 8.29 5.63 1.45
CA GLU A 85 9.28 4.75 2.05
C GLU A 85 8.73 3.33 2.04
N VAL A 86 9.56 2.37 1.62
CA VAL A 86 9.17 0.97 1.51
C VAL A 86 10.17 0.12 2.29
N ARG A 87 9.65 -0.81 3.10
CA ARG A 87 10.46 -1.78 3.83
C ARG A 87 9.94 -3.17 3.57
N ASN A 88 10.79 -4.05 3.09
CA ASN A 88 10.50 -5.49 3.07
C ASN A 88 10.85 -6.04 4.44
N VAL A 89 9.91 -6.75 5.03
CA VAL A 89 10.06 -7.22 6.41
C VAL A 89 9.67 -8.69 6.52
N GLU A 90 10.14 -9.33 7.56
CA GLU A 90 9.75 -10.70 7.89
C GLU A 90 9.13 -10.73 9.28
N ASN A 91 8.39 -11.80 9.57
CA ASN A 91 7.74 -11.94 10.86
C ASN A 91 8.78 -12.06 11.99
N GLY A 92 8.69 -11.15 12.96
CA GLY A 92 9.55 -11.12 14.13
C GLY A 92 8.95 -11.80 15.36
N LEU A 93 7.72 -12.31 15.26
CA LEU A 93 7.06 -12.99 16.39
C LEU A 93 7.28 -14.49 16.27
N LEU A 94 8.13 -15.05 17.11
CA LEU A 94 8.43 -16.48 17.06
C LEU A 94 7.20 -17.34 17.34
N SER A 95 6.34 -16.89 18.25
CA SER A 95 5.10 -17.60 18.59
C SER A 95 4.10 -17.64 17.43
N ALA A 96 4.16 -16.71 16.49
CA ALA A 96 3.26 -16.67 15.35
C ALA A 96 3.58 -17.72 14.28
N VAL A 97 4.71 -18.39 14.41
CA VAL A 97 5.17 -19.41 13.45
C VAL A 97 4.58 -20.80 13.76
N ARG A 98 3.88 -20.93 14.83
CA ARG A 98 3.35 -22.23 15.31
C ARG A 98 1.99 -22.57 14.74
#